data_96fef76c67fa4027173b1fc07224f93a
#
_entry.id   96fef76c67fa4027173b1fc07224f93a
#
_cell.length_a   1.000
_cell.length_b   1.000
_cell.length_c   1.000
_cell.angle_alpha   90.00
_cell.angle_beta   90.00
_cell.angle_gamma   90.00
#
_symmetry.space_group_name_H-M   'P 1'
#
loop_
_entity.id
_entity.type
_entity.pdbx_description
1 polymer ?
#
loop_
_entity_poly.entity_id
_entity_poly.type
_entity_poly.pdbx_seq_one_letter_code
_entity_poly.pdbx_strand_id
1 'polypeptide(L)'
;MTEIGTVIDGKYEILREIGRGGMSIVYLAMDTHLNKQWAVKEIRKKGNGKNDEVVVNSLLAEANMMKKLDHPALPRIVDIIDNGITIYVVMDYIEGESLDKVLNEYGAQPEEQVIAWAEQLCEALEYLHSQKPPIIYLSLIHI
;
A
#
# COMPACT_ATOMS: atom_id res chain seq x y z
N MET A 1 -17.20 -0.73 4.12
CA MET A 1 -16.19 -0.54 5.16
C MET A 1 -16.15 -1.82 5.96
N THR A 2 -15.00 -2.46 5.97
CA THR A 2 -14.81 -3.72 6.68
C THR A 2 -14.75 -3.46 8.18
N GLU A 3 -15.45 -4.25 8.98
CA GLU A 3 -15.51 -4.08 10.43
C GLU A 3 -14.26 -4.69 11.09
N ILE A 4 -13.86 -4.10 12.22
CA ILE A 4 -12.79 -4.65 13.08
C ILE A 4 -13.21 -6.03 13.58
N GLY A 5 -12.31 -6.99 13.58
CA GLY A 5 -12.55 -8.38 13.92
C GLY A 5 -13.05 -9.25 12.75
N THR A 6 -13.33 -8.62 11.57
CA THR A 6 -13.65 -9.41 10.37
C THR A 6 -12.41 -10.19 9.91
N VAL A 7 -12.61 -11.46 9.56
CA VAL A 7 -11.55 -12.30 8.98
C VAL A 7 -11.76 -12.39 7.46
N ILE A 8 -10.80 -11.82 6.72
CA ILE A 8 -10.81 -11.83 5.26
C ILE A 8 -10.16 -13.13 4.79
N ASP A 9 -10.80 -13.80 3.83
CA ASP A 9 -10.35 -15.06 3.22
C ASP A 9 -9.98 -16.14 4.26
N GLY A 10 -10.66 -16.14 5.44
CA GLY A 10 -10.39 -17.07 6.53
C GLY A 10 -9.00 -16.97 7.15
N LYS A 11 -8.25 -15.91 6.86
CA LYS A 11 -6.82 -15.81 7.17
C LYS A 11 -6.41 -14.48 7.81
N TYR A 12 -6.93 -13.35 7.32
CA TYR A 12 -6.50 -12.02 7.77
C TYR A 12 -7.56 -11.38 8.66
N GLU A 13 -7.30 -11.33 9.96
CA GLU A 13 -8.18 -10.67 10.94
C GLU A 13 -7.88 -9.17 10.98
N ILE A 14 -8.89 -8.34 10.75
CA ILE A 14 -8.78 -6.89 10.78
C ILE A 14 -8.70 -6.39 12.23
N LEU A 15 -7.59 -5.77 12.59
CA LEU A 15 -7.34 -5.27 13.94
C LEU A 15 -7.75 -3.81 14.12
N ARG A 16 -7.38 -2.95 13.19
CA ARG A 16 -7.69 -1.50 13.22
C ARG A 16 -7.45 -0.83 11.88
N GLU A 17 -8.05 0.32 11.68
CA GLU A 17 -7.72 1.22 10.56
C GLU A 17 -6.39 1.93 10.83
N ILE A 18 -5.53 2.02 9.80
CA ILE A 18 -4.22 2.70 9.86
C ILE A 18 -4.08 3.81 8.84
N GLY A 19 -4.98 3.89 7.87
CA GLY A 19 -4.98 4.95 6.86
C GLY A 19 -6.27 4.98 6.06
N ARG A 20 -6.58 6.16 5.52
CA ARG A 20 -7.77 6.36 4.70
C ARG A 20 -7.46 7.33 3.56
N GLY A 21 -7.80 6.92 2.35
CA GLY A 21 -7.75 7.75 1.15
C GLY A 21 -9.14 7.96 0.55
N GLY A 22 -9.22 8.65 -0.59
CA GLY A 22 -10.50 8.96 -1.24
C GLY A 22 -11.31 7.73 -1.66
N MET A 23 -10.67 6.66 -2.09
CA MET A 23 -11.32 5.43 -2.60
C MET A 23 -10.86 4.16 -1.87
N SER A 24 -9.99 4.27 -0.89
CA SER A 24 -9.42 3.13 -0.20
C SER A 24 -9.26 3.38 1.30
N ILE A 25 -9.32 2.30 2.05
CA ILE A 25 -9.03 2.28 3.48
C ILE A 25 -7.92 1.24 3.69
N VAL A 26 -6.95 1.57 4.53
CA VAL A 26 -5.89 0.65 4.90
C VAL A 26 -6.06 0.22 6.34
N TYR A 27 -6.04 -1.07 6.57
CA TYR A 27 -6.15 -1.69 7.87
C TYR A 27 -4.85 -2.39 8.27
N LEU A 28 -4.58 -2.43 9.55
CA LEU A 28 -3.69 -3.41 10.14
C LEU A 28 -4.46 -4.71 10.30
N ALA A 29 -3.90 -5.80 9.82
CA ALA A 29 -4.47 -7.14 9.97
C ALA A 29 -3.45 -8.13 10.53
N MET A 30 -3.95 -9.16 11.20
CA MET A 30 -3.16 -10.28 11.69
C MET A 30 -3.42 -11.50 10.80
N ASP A 31 -2.37 -12.08 10.26
CA ASP A 31 -2.44 -13.41 9.67
C ASP A 31 -2.49 -14.44 10.82
N THR A 32 -3.64 -15.09 10.95
CA THR A 32 -3.89 -16.04 12.05
C THR A 32 -3.09 -17.32 11.93
N HIS A 33 -2.58 -17.64 10.72
CA HIS A 33 -1.77 -18.84 10.48
C HIS A 33 -0.27 -18.58 10.74
N LEU A 34 0.22 -17.42 10.30
CA LEU A 34 1.62 -17.05 10.42
C LEU A 34 1.94 -16.23 11.66
N ASN A 35 0.91 -15.79 12.38
CA ASN A 35 1.04 -14.84 13.50
C ASN A 35 1.87 -13.61 13.12
N LYS A 36 1.59 -13.06 11.93
CA LYS A 36 2.29 -11.93 11.34
C LYS A 36 1.33 -10.80 10.98
N GLN A 37 1.75 -9.58 11.22
CA GLN A 37 0.98 -8.39 10.85
C GLN A 37 1.21 -8.00 9.39
N TRP A 38 0.11 -7.60 8.72
CA TRP A 38 0.07 -7.12 7.36
C TRP A 38 -0.74 -5.83 7.27
N ALA A 39 -0.45 -5.01 6.27
CA ALA A 39 -1.35 -3.94 5.85
C ALA A 39 -2.32 -4.48 4.79
N VAL A 40 -3.61 -4.24 4.98
CA VAL A 40 -4.66 -4.65 4.04
C VAL A 40 -5.37 -3.41 3.52
N LYS A 41 -5.20 -3.14 2.22
CA LYS A 41 -5.86 -2.04 1.53
C LYS A 41 -7.19 -2.50 0.95
N GLU A 42 -8.30 -1.97 1.48
CA GLU A 42 -9.65 -2.18 0.97
C GLU A 42 -9.93 -1.21 -0.18
N ILE A 43 -10.27 -1.72 -1.34
CA ILE A 43 -10.70 -0.98 -2.51
C ILE A 43 -12.12 -1.42 -2.86
N ARG A 44 -13.10 -0.51 -2.73
CA ARG A 44 -14.48 -0.81 -3.05
C ARG A 44 -14.75 -0.63 -4.53
N LYS A 45 -15.37 -1.62 -5.12
CA LYS A 45 -15.97 -1.53 -6.44
C LYS A 45 -17.28 -0.74 -6.29
N LYS A 46 -17.25 0.58 -6.44
CA LYS A 46 -18.47 1.40 -6.44
C LYS A 46 -19.27 1.09 -7.70
N GLY A 47 -20.51 0.69 -7.52
CA GLY A 47 -21.67 0.47 -8.41
C GLY A 47 -21.54 0.80 -9.91
N ASN A 48 -22.27 0.20 -10.70
CA ASN A 48 -22.70 0.21 -12.12
C ASN A 48 -22.25 1.33 -13.10
N GLY A 49 -21.25 2.16 -12.79
CA GLY A 49 -20.68 3.15 -13.72
C GLY A 49 -19.49 2.57 -14.51
N LYS A 50 -19.51 2.73 -15.84
CA LYS A 50 -18.37 2.34 -16.70
C LYS A 50 -17.03 2.94 -16.25
N ASN A 51 -17.05 4.11 -15.62
CA ASN A 51 -15.85 4.77 -15.10
C ASN A 51 -15.29 4.08 -13.84
N ASP A 52 -16.15 3.54 -12.98
CA ASP A 52 -15.73 2.85 -11.77
C ASP A 52 -15.04 1.52 -12.08
N GLU A 53 -15.51 0.81 -13.11
CA GLU A 53 -14.89 -0.44 -13.57
C GLU A 53 -13.49 -0.21 -14.16
N VAL A 54 -13.30 0.88 -14.92
CA VAL A 54 -11.99 1.28 -15.46
C VAL A 54 -11.00 1.60 -14.33
N VAL A 55 -11.44 2.35 -13.31
CA VAL A 55 -10.60 2.70 -12.16
C VAL A 55 -10.21 1.46 -11.38
N VAL A 56 -11.15 0.55 -11.11
CA VAL A 56 -10.89 -0.70 -10.40
C VAL A 56 -9.90 -1.58 -11.18
N ASN A 57 -10.08 -1.71 -12.49
CA ASN A 57 -9.18 -2.49 -13.34
C ASN A 57 -7.76 -1.90 -13.36
N SER A 58 -7.65 -0.56 -13.36
CA SER A 58 -6.35 0.12 -13.27
C SER A 58 -5.66 -0.16 -11.93
N LEU A 59 -6.38 -0.11 -10.82
CA LEU A 59 -5.85 -0.41 -9.48
C LEU A 59 -5.41 -1.88 -9.36
N LEU A 60 -6.17 -2.80 -9.95
CA LEU A 60 -5.79 -4.22 -10.00
C LEU A 60 -4.55 -4.45 -10.86
N ALA A 61 -4.46 -3.80 -12.01
CA ALA A 61 -3.29 -3.90 -12.89
C ALA A 61 -2.04 -3.36 -12.20
N GLU A 62 -2.16 -2.22 -11.48
CA GLU A 62 -1.09 -1.65 -10.67
C GLU A 62 -0.66 -2.62 -9.56
N ALA A 63 -1.60 -3.16 -8.78
CA ALA A 63 -1.31 -4.11 -7.72
C ALA A 63 -0.63 -5.39 -8.27
N ASN A 64 -1.09 -5.92 -9.40
CA ASN A 64 -0.46 -7.08 -10.04
C ASN A 64 0.95 -6.79 -10.57
N MET A 65 1.21 -5.56 -11.03
CA MET A 65 2.53 -5.12 -11.44
C MET A 65 3.46 -5.02 -10.22
N MET A 66 2.99 -4.39 -9.14
CA MET A 66 3.74 -4.24 -7.90
C MET A 66 4.02 -5.57 -7.20
N LYS A 67 3.17 -6.60 -7.39
CA LYS A 67 3.38 -7.94 -6.83
C LYS A 67 4.70 -8.60 -7.28
N LYS A 68 5.25 -8.17 -8.40
CA LYS A 68 6.52 -8.69 -8.96
C LYS A 68 7.75 -7.97 -8.44
N LEU A 69 7.57 -6.85 -7.71
CA LEU A 69 8.65 -6.03 -7.22
C LEU A 69 9.21 -6.59 -5.90
N ASP A 70 10.53 -6.56 -5.78
CA ASP A 70 11.27 -6.93 -4.58
C ASP A 70 12.40 -5.94 -4.35
N HIS A 71 12.17 -4.97 -3.47
CA HIS A 71 13.14 -3.94 -3.11
C HIS A 71 12.92 -3.51 -1.65
N PRO A 72 14.00 -3.29 -0.85
CA PRO A 72 13.88 -2.97 0.58
C PRO A 72 13.07 -1.71 0.90
N ALA A 73 13.06 -0.72 0.00
CA ALA A 73 12.34 0.53 0.16
C ALA A 73 10.89 0.49 -0.38
N LEU A 74 10.42 -0.65 -0.88
CA LEU A 74 9.07 -0.83 -1.40
C LEU A 74 8.33 -1.91 -0.58
N PRO A 75 7.06 -1.67 -0.18
CA PRO A 75 6.26 -2.71 0.45
C PRO A 75 5.96 -3.82 -0.58
N ARG A 76 6.12 -5.08 -0.18
CA ARG A 76 5.78 -6.22 -1.03
C ARG A 76 4.28 -6.48 -0.96
N ILE A 77 3.68 -6.74 -2.10
CA ILE A 77 2.32 -7.25 -2.17
C ILE A 77 2.38 -8.78 -2.10
N VAL A 78 1.73 -9.36 -1.10
CA VAL A 78 1.75 -10.80 -0.82
C VAL A 78 0.48 -11.50 -1.27
N ASP A 79 -0.65 -10.77 -1.33
CA ASP A 79 -1.93 -11.34 -1.75
C ASP A 79 -2.87 -10.29 -2.33
N ILE A 80 -3.77 -10.71 -3.22
CA ILE A 80 -4.84 -9.89 -3.77
C ILE A 80 -6.11 -10.73 -3.74
N ILE A 81 -7.10 -10.30 -2.96
CA ILE A 81 -8.35 -11.02 -2.73
C ILE A 81 -9.49 -10.21 -3.33
N ASP A 82 -10.19 -10.78 -4.30
CA ASP A 82 -11.37 -10.18 -4.93
C ASP A 82 -12.63 -10.99 -4.55
N ASN A 83 -13.52 -10.38 -3.76
CA ASN A 83 -14.78 -11.01 -3.39
C ASN A 83 -15.98 -10.57 -4.25
N GLY A 84 -15.72 -9.90 -5.38
CA GLY A 84 -16.76 -9.38 -6.28
C GLY A 84 -17.25 -7.96 -5.96
N ILE A 85 -17.26 -7.58 -4.68
CA ILE A 85 -17.72 -6.26 -4.20
C ILE A 85 -16.53 -5.39 -3.79
N THR A 86 -15.53 -6.00 -3.20
CA THR A 86 -14.35 -5.35 -2.63
C THR A 86 -13.11 -6.12 -3.06
N ILE A 87 -12.03 -5.38 -3.32
CA ILE A 87 -10.71 -5.92 -3.53
C ILE A 87 -9.87 -5.59 -2.31
N TYR A 88 -9.21 -6.59 -1.77
CA TYR A 88 -8.23 -6.43 -0.70
C TYR A 88 -6.84 -6.70 -1.24
N VAL A 89 -5.95 -5.73 -1.07
CA VAL A 89 -4.53 -5.87 -1.40
C VAL A 89 -3.77 -6.03 -0.09
N VAL A 90 -3.17 -7.19 0.12
CA VAL A 90 -2.38 -7.52 1.31
C VAL A 90 -0.92 -7.24 1.02
N MET A 91 -0.30 -6.43 1.87
CA MET A 91 1.08 -5.98 1.69
C MET A 91 1.84 -5.92 3.02
N ASP A 92 3.15 -5.75 2.95
CA ASP A 92 3.98 -5.53 4.13
C ASP A 92 3.40 -4.39 4.98
N TYR A 93 3.27 -4.63 6.29
CA TYR A 93 3.02 -3.58 7.26
C TYR A 93 4.35 -2.91 7.61
N ILE A 94 4.45 -1.62 7.37
CA ILE A 94 5.62 -0.82 7.69
C ILE A 94 5.34 -0.10 9.01
N GLU A 95 6.04 -0.52 10.05
CA GLU A 95 5.97 0.11 11.34
C GLU A 95 6.83 1.39 11.34
N GLY A 96 6.24 2.49 11.81
CA GLY A 96 6.91 3.77 11.86
C GLY A 96 5.98 4.93 11.55
N GLU A 97 6.57 6.09 11.31
CA GLU A 97 5.87 7.34 11.02
C GLU A 97 6.14 7.80 9.58
N SER A 98 5.13 8.39 8.96
CA SER A 98 5.32 9.04 7.65
C SER A 98 6.23 10.27 7.78
N LEU A 99 6.94 10.61 6.72
CA LEU A 99 7.77 11.83 6.70
C LEU A 99 6.92 13.10 6.89
N ASP A 100 5.68 13.11 6.41
CA ASP A 100 4.73 14.18 6.65
C ASP A 100 4.46 14.38 8.15
N LYS A 101 4.22 13.28 8.87
CA LYS A 101 4.04 13.32 10.33
C LYS A 101 5.29 13.81 11.04
N VAL A 102 6.46 13.27 10.67
CA VAL A 102 7.76 13.71 11.24
C VAL A 102 7.97 15.21 11.04
N LEU A 103 7.70 15.72 9.82
CA LEU A 103 7.85 17.14 9.52
C LEU A 103 6.88 18.02 10.31
N ASN A 104 5.63 17.58 10.47
CA ASN A 104 4.61 18.32 11.21
C ASN A 104 4.86 18.33 12.72
N GLU A 105 5.41 17.26 13.29
CA GLU A 105 5.66 17.14 14.73
C GLU A 105 7.01 17.74 15.14
N TYR A 106 8.05 17.54 14.32
CA TYR A 106 9.43 17.90 14.67
C TYR A 106 10.01 19.05 13.84
N GLY A 107 9.27 19.53 12.81
CA GLY A 107 9.71 20.62 11.94
C GLY A 107 10.81 20.22 10.97
N ALA A 108 11.59 21.22 10.55
CA ALA A 108 12.68 21.02 9.60
C ALA A 108 13.72 20.02 10.12
N GLN A 109 14.13 19.10 9.26
CA GLN A 109 15.06 18.04 9.59
C GLN A 109 16.50 18.41 9.23
N PRO A 110 17.52 17.84 9.91
CA PRO A 110 18.92 18.05 9.55
C PRO A 110 19.20 17.65 8.09
N GLU A 111 20.08 18.42 7.42
CA GLU A 111 20.45 18.18 6.02
C GLU A 111 20.93 16.75 5.78
N GLU A 112 21.77 16.21 6.65
CA GLU A 112 22.26 14.82 6.55
C GLU A 112 21.13 13.80 6.54
N GLN A 113 20.11 14.01 7.36
CA GLN A 113 18.95 13.12 7.42
C GLN A 113 18.11 13.20 6.14
N VAL A 114 17.90 14.40 5.60
CA VAL A 114 17.17 14.60 4.35
C VAL A 114 17.91 13.97 3.17
N ILE A 115 19.23 14.09 3.11
CA ILE A 115 20.08 13.45 2.09
C ILE A 115 19.95 11.93 2.19
N ALA A 116 20.04 11.35 3.37
CA ALA A 116 19.90 9.91 3.56
C ALA A 116 18.53 9.37 3.09
N TRP A 117 17.44 10.09 3.35
CA TRP A 117 16.11 9.76 2.82
C TRP A 117 16.04 9.90 1.31
N ALA A 118 16.62 10.96 0.75
CA ALA A 118 16.64 11.20 -0.69
C ALA A 118 17.42 10.10 -1.43
N GLU A 119 18.53 9.64 -0.91
CA GLU A 119 19.32 8.53 -1.46
C GLU A 119 18.48 7.25 -1.54
N GLN A 120 17.79 6.88 -0.46
CA GLN A 120 16.92 5.70 -0.44
C GLN A 120 15.75 5.81 -1.44
N LEU A 121 15.14 7.00 -1.57
CA LEU A 121 14.11 7.26 -2.56
C LEU A 121 14.64 7.15 -3.99
N CYS A 122 15.84 7.67 -4.27
CA CYS A 122 16.47 7.55 -5.57
C CYS A 122 16.78 6.09 -5.92
N GLU A 123 17.27 5.30 -4.99
CA GLU A 123 17.51 3.85 -5.18
C GLU A 123 16.21 3.12 -5.53
N ALA A 124 15.10 3.42 -4.83
CA ALA A 124 13.80 2.84 -5.13
C ALA A 124 13.31 3.25 -6.53
N LEU A 125 13.47 4.51 -6.92
CA LEU A 125 13.10 5.00 -8.24
C LEU A 125 13.96 4.38 -9.35
N GLU A 126 15.26 4.24 -9.13
CA GLU A 126 16.16 3.55 -10.06
C GLU A 126 15.72 2.10 -10.28
N TYR A 127 15.39 1.39 -9.20
CA TYR A 127 14.85 0.04 -9.28
C TYR A 127 13.56 -0.02 -10.11
N LEU A 128 12.59 0.88 -9.87
CA LEU A 128 11.34 0.94 -10.63
C LEU A 128 11.59 1.25 -12.12
N HIS A 129 12.48 2.19 -12.43
CA HIS A 129 12.82 2.54 -13.80
C HIS A 129 13.59 1.45 -14.54
N SER A 130 14.31 0.59 -13.83
CA SER A 130 15.05 -0.55 -14.42
C SER A 130 14.16 -1.72 -14.80
N GLN A 131 12.89 -1.73 -14.38
CA GLN A 131 11.94 -2.78 -14.74
C GLN A 131 11.62 -2.79 -16.23
N LYS A 132 11.12 -3.91 -16.75
CA LYS A 132 10.74 -4.08 -18.16
C LYS A 132 9.29 -4.52 -18.27
N PRO A 133 8.35 -3.63 -18.66
CA PRO A 133 8.58 -2.20 -18.97
C PRO A 133 8.92 -1.37 -17.73
N PRO A 134 9.58 -0.21 -17.89
CA PRO A 134 9.88 0.69 -16.78
C PRO A 134 8.60 1.14 -16.07
N ILE A 135 8.64 1.15 -14.73
CA ILE A 135 7.54 1.63 -13.91
C ILE A 135 7.81 3.09 -13.55
N ILE A 136 6.94 3.97 -14.04
CA ILE A 136 7.03 5.41 -13.78
C ILE A 136 6.14 5.74 -12.59
N TYR A 137 6.73 6.31 -11.56
CA TYR A 137 6.01 6.77 -10.38
C TYR A 137 5.76 8.28 -10.48
N LEU A 138 4.50 8.68 -10.61
CA LEU A 138 4.13 10.08 -10.87
C LEU A 138 3.88 10.89 -9.59
N SER A 139 3.83 10.25 -8.43
CA SER A 139 3.60 10.94 -7.15
C SER A 139 4.40 10.30 -6.01
N LEU A 140 5.26 11.10 -5.36
CA LEU A 140 6.01 10.69 -4.16
C LEU A 140 5.22 10.86 -2.86
N ILE A 141 3.99 11.40 -2.92
CA ILE A 141 3.17 11.67 -1.73
C ILE A 141 2.72 10.37 -1.06
N HIS A 142 2.65 9.28 -1.80
CA HIS A 142 2.11 8.00 -1.33
C HIS A 142 3.18 6.90 -1.16
N ILE A 143 4.43 7.26 -1.17
CA ILE A 143 5.52 6.34 -0.87
C ILE A 143 5.70 6.20 0.64
#